data_f84ac586cb27e85aef0f467975cd7f2c
#
_entry.id   f84ac586cb27e85aef0f467975cd7f2c
#
_cell.length_a   1.000
_cell.length_b   1.000
_cell.length_c   1.000
_cell.angle_alpha   90.00
_cell.angle_beta   90.00
_cell.angle_gamma   90.00
#
_symmetry.space_group_name_H-M   'P 1'
#
loop_
_entity.id
_entity.type
_entity.pdbx_description
1 polymer ?
#
loop_
_entity_poly.entity_id
_entity_poly.type
_entity_poly.pdbx_seq_one_letter_code
_entity_poly.pdbx_strand_id
1 'polypeptide(L)'
;MKRFLLLAAAALLSVAVSAQTLSLKVPENVPEAAREVLVQRFTQMLQGAGVEVGEAGETLIVEGVVTDRMETPGSSSQTALSIDIKASLVRDGEVLVENTWPVKGVGFDADDAWLRAAKQILPRSKAAQTFMDALKTKF
;
A
#
# COMPACT_ATOMS: atom_id res chain seq x y z
N MET A 1 1.46 40.25 22.18
CA MET A 1 2.25 40.39 20.95
C MET A 1 3.29 39.30 20.79
N LYS A 2 4.14 39.11 21.79
CA LYS A 2 5.15 38.02 21.72
C LYS A 2 4.54 36.64 21.55
N ARG A 3 3.31 36.45 22.05
CA ARG A 3 2.59 35.17 21.92
C ARG A 3 2.26 34.81 20.49
N PHE A 4 1.97 35.79 19.65
CA PHE A 4 1.63 35.55 18.25
C PHE A 4 2.82 35.00 17.46
N LEU A 5 4.01 35.51 17.75
CA LEU A 5 5.21 35.04 17.10
C LEU A 5 5.52 33.59 17.46
N LEU A 6 5.35 33.22 18.72
CA LEU A 6 5.55 31.85 19.18
C LEU A 6 4.56 30.88 18.55
N LEU A 7 3.29 31.26 18.46
CA LEU A 7 2.28 30.44 17.83
C LEU A 7 2.54 30.24 16.34
N ALA A 8 2.96 31.30 15.66
CA ALA A 8 3.28 31.20 14.24
C ALA A 8 4.47 30.26 14.00
N ALA A 9 5.49 30.33 14.85
CA ALA A 9 6.65 29.44 14.74
C ALA A 9 6.27 27.97 14.97
N ALA A 10 5.43 27.70 15.97
CA ALA A 10 4.95 26.36 16.24
C ALA A 10 4.12 25.80 15.09
N ALA A 11 3.24 26.62 14.51
CA ALA A 11 2.44 26.23 13.36
C ALA A 11 3.30 25.89 12.15
N LEU A 12 4.32 26.67 11.88
CA LEU A 12 5.24 26.42 10.78
C LEU A 12 5.99 25.10 10.95
N LEU A 13 6.44 24.80 12.14
CA LEU A 13 7.11 23.54 12.44
C LEU A 13 6.18 22.35 12.24
N SER A 14 4.93 22.46 12.69
CA SER A 14 3.94 21.40 12.48
C SER A 14 3.66 21.14 11.01
N VAL A 15 3.52 22.22 10.23
CA VAL A 15 3.30 22.09 8.78
C VAL A 15 4.50 21.44 8.10
N ALA A 16 5.72 21.83 8.46
CA ALA A 16 6.92 21.26 7.89
C ALA A 16 7.07 19.77 8.19
N VAL A 17 6.70 19.34 9.41
CA VAL A 17 6.78 17.92 9.82
C VAL A 17 5.70 17.09 9.14
N SER A 18 4.51 17.64 8.92
CA SER A 18 3.35 16.91 8.36
C SER A 18 3.17 17.12 6.86
N ALA A 19 4.18 17.67 6.17
CA ALA A 19 4.04 18.03 4.77
C ALA A 19 4.01 16.84 3.80
N GLN A 20 4.39 15.64 4.25
CA GLN A 20 4.46 14.47 3.38
C GLN A 20 3.11 13.78 3.32
N THR A 21 2.45 13.95 2.18
CA THR A 21 1.15 13.33 1.90
C THR A 21 1.21 12.72 0.51
N LEU A 22 0.59 11.56 0.33
CA LEU A 22 0.42 10.96 -0.97
C LEU A 22 -0.98 10.35 -1.12
N SER A 23 -1.40 10.21 -2.36
CA SER A 23 -2.62 9.48 -2.69
C SER A 23 -2.33 7.98 -2.73
N LEU A 24 -3.27 7.18 -2.28
CA LEU A 24 -3.17 5.72 -2.36
C LEU A 24 -4.28 5.21 -3.28
N LYS A 25 -3.91 4.41 -4.26
CA LYS A 25 -4.85 3.88 -5.23
C LYS A 25 -4.66 2.38 -5.42
N VAL A 26 -5.75 1.63 -5.32
CA VAL A 26 -5.78 0.20 -5.66
C VAL A 26 -6.78 0.02 -6.80
N PRO A 27 -6.35 -0.49 -7.97
CA PRO A 27 -7.22 -0.63 -9.13
C PRO A 27 -8.41 -1.57 -8.90
N GLU A 28 -9.45 -1.39 -9.68
CA GLU A 28 -10.70 -2.15 -9.56
C GLU A 28 -10.58 -3.62 -9.93
N ASN A 29 -9.53 -4.02 -10.63
CA ASN A 29 -9.30 -5.44 -10.96
C ASN A 29 -8.99 -6.28 -9.72
N VAL A 30 -8.63 -5.64 -8.60
CA VAL A 30 -8.48 -6.32 -7.32
C VAL A 30 -9.85 -6.45 -6.68
N PRO A 31 -10.28 -7.65 -6.25
CA PRO A 31 -11.57 -7.82 -5.59
C PRO A 31 -11.74 -6.92 -4.36
N GLU A 32 -12.95 -6.47 -4.13
CA GLU A 32 -13.24 -5.43 -3.12
C GLU A 32 -12.66 -5.74 -1.73
N ALA A 33 -12.89 -6.96 -1.22
CA ALA A 33 -12.39 -7.33 0.10
C ALA A 33 -10.86 -7.32 0.18
N ALA A 34 -10.19 -7.80 -0.85
CA ALA A 34 -8.73 -7.76 -0.94
C ALA A 34 -8.23 -6.32 -1.08
N ARG A 35 -8.95 -5.50 -1.84
CA ARG A 35 -8.64 -4.07 -2.02
C ARG A 35 -8.65 -3.33 -0.68
N GLU A 36 -9.67 -3.57 0.14
CA GLU A 36 -9.77 -2.97 1.48
C GLU A 36 -8.58 -3.36 2.35
N VAL A 37 -8.18 -4.62 2.31
CA VAL A 37 -7.01 -5.09 3.07
C VAL A 37 -5.73 -4.42 2.57
N LEU A 38 -5.54 -4.32 1.27
CA LEU A 38 -4.36 -3.66 0.70
C LEU A 38 -4.32 -2.19 1.09
N VAL A 39 -5.44 -1.48 1.00
CA VAL A 39 -5.52 -0.08 1.44
C VAL A 39 -5.14 0.04 2.90
N GLN A 40 -5.67 -0.82 3.75
CA GLN A 40 -5.38 -0.80 5.18
C GLN A 40 -3.89 -1.07 5.46
N ARG A 41 -3.32 -2.11 4.84
CA ARG A 41 -1.93 -2.50 5.06
C ARG A 41 -0.95 -1.42 4.59
N PHE A 42 -1.16 -0.87 3.40
CA PHE A 42 -0.30 0.19 2.87
C PHE A 42 -0.49 1.51 3.62
N THR A 43 -1.70 1.82 4.07
CA THR A 43 -1.92 2.99 4.94
C THR A 43 -1.13 2.85 6.23
N GLN A 44 -1.13 1.68 6.84
CA GLN A 44 -0.34 1.42 8.05
C GLN A 44 1.16 1.56 7.81
N MET A 45 1.67 1.06 6.67
CA MET A 45 3.07 1.25 6.30
C MET A 45 3.43 2.72 6.20
N LEU A 46 2.60 3.49 5.51
CA LEU A 46 2.84 4.91 5.28
C LEU A 46 2.78 5.70 6.58
N GLN A 47 1.81 5.43 7.42
CA GLN A 47 1.70 6.07 8.73
C GLN A 47 2.92 5.77 9.60
N GLY A 48 3.40 4.55 9.58
CA GLY A 48 4.63 4.16 10.28
C GLY A 48 5.87 4.88 9.78
N ALA A 49 5.85 5.33 8.53
CA ALA A 49 6.93 6.10 7.91
C ALA A 49 6.73 7.62 8.04
N GLY A 50 5.65 8.06 8.68
CA GLY A 50 5.34 9.48 8.83
C GLY A 50 4.70 10.11 7.61
N VAL A 51 4.10 9.31 6.73
CA VAL A 51 3.43 9.77 5.51
C VAL A 51 1.93 9.62 5.66
N GLU A 52 1.19 10.68 5.39
CA GLU A 52 -0.28 10.67 5.44
C GLU A 52 -0.86 10.31 4.09
N VAL A 53 -1.99 9.60 4.11
CA VAL A 53 -2.74 9.28 2.90
C VAL A 53 -3.83 10.33 2.70
N GLY A 54 -3.85 10.93 1.52
CA GLY A 54 -4.82 11.96 1.17
C GLY A 54 -4.66 12.33 -0.30
N GLU A 55 -5.27 13.41 -0.73
CA GLU A 55 -5.08 13.91 -2.08
C GLU A 55 -3.75 14.63 -2.19
N ALA A 56 -2.95 14.24 -3.17
CA ALA A 56 -1.63 14.81 -3.38
C ALA A 56 -1.18 14.60 -4.84
N GLY A 57 -0.08 15.26 -5.20
CA GLY A 57 0.51 15.11 -6.53
C GLY A 57 1.17 13.76 -6.76
N GLU A 58 1.73 13.16 -5.73
CA GLU A 58 2.28 11.81 -5.81
C GLU A 58 1.21 10.79 -5.47
N THR A 59 1.22 9.68 -6.19
CA THR A 59 0.28 8.58 -5.98
C THR A 59 1.04 7.27 -5.80
N LEU A 60 0.71 6.55 -4.73
CA LEU A 60 1.15 5.17 -4.58
C LEU A 60 0.07 4.27 -5.18
N ILE A 61 0.41 3.60 -6.26
CA ILE A 61 -0.47 2.66 -6.93
C ILE A 61 -0.09 1.26 -6.48
N VAL A 62 -1.05 0.54 -5.90
CA VAL A 62 -0.87 -0.84 -5.44
C VAL A 62 -1.74 -1.72 -6.30
N GLU A 63 -1.12 -2.50 -7.17
CA GLU A 63 -1.83 -3.39 -8.08
C GLU A 63 -1.43 -4.84 -7.85
N GLY A 64 -2.27 -5.75 -8.27
CA GLY A 64 -2.01 -7.17 -8.15
C GLY A 64 -2.15 -7.87 -9.49
N VAL A 65 -1.19 -8.74 -9.79
CA VAL A 65 -1.20 -9.55 -11.00
C VAL A 65 -1.18 -11.00 -10.61
N VAL A 66 -2.21 -11.76 -11.03
CA VAL A 66 -2.25 -13.20 -10.82
C VAL A 66 -1.27 -13.85 -11.76
N THR A 67 -0.25 -14.50 -11.20
CA THR A 67 0.81 -15.16 -11.98
C THR A 67 0.56 -16.65 -12.14
N ASP A 68 -0.22 -17.25 -11.26
CA ASP A 68 -0.60 -18.65 -11.33
C ASP A 68 -1.92 -18.88 -10.63
N ARG A 69 -2.69 -19.82 -11.15
CA ARG A 69 -3.98 -20.20 -10.60
C ARG A 69 -4.13 -21.71 -10.66
N MET A 70 -4.42 -22.32 -9.51
CA MET A 70 -4.70 -23.76 -9.43
C MET A 70 -6.05 -23.96 -8.76
N GLU A 71 -6.84 -24.87 -9.31
CA GLU A 71 -8.13 -25.23 -8.74
C GLU A 71 -8.13 -26.71 -8.43
N THR A 72 -8.57 -27.04 -7.22
CA THR A 72 -8.73 -28.44 -6.78
C THR A 72 -10.21 -28.79 -6.92
N PRO A 73 -10.56 -29.70 -7.83
CA PRO A 73 -11.96 -30.11 -8.02
C PRO A 73 -12.43 -31.01 -6.90
N GLY A 74 -13.76 -31.14 -6.75
CA GLY A 74 -14.40 -32.07 -5.82
C GLY A 74 -15.19 -31.38 -4.73
N SER A 75 -15.59 -32.15 -3.71
CA SER A 75 -16.43 -31.66 -2.62
C SER A 75 -15.72 -30.64 -1.72
N SER A 76 -14.39 -30.65 -1.73
CA SER A 76 -13.56 -29.67 -1.01
C SER A 76 -12.83 -28.77 -1.99
N SER A 77 -13.53 -28.24 -3.00
CA SER A 77 -12.91 -27.40 -4.02
C SER A 77 -12.23 -26.20 -3.39
N GLN A 78 -11.03 -25.91 -3.86
CA GLN A 78 -10.23 -24.77 -3.43
C GLN A 78 -9.60 -24.10 -4.64
N THR A 79 -9.39 -22.80 -4.51
CA THR A 79 -8.65 -22.00 -5.49
C THR A 79 -7.37 -21.52 -4.84
N ALA A 80 -6.24 -21.76 -5.47
CA ALA A 80 -4.95 -21.23 -5.05
C ALA A 80 -4.47 -20.20 -6.08
N LEU A 81 -4.16 -19.01 -5.63
CA LEU A 81 -3.65 -17.94 -6.48
C LEU A 81 -2.25 -17.56 -6.03
N SER A 82 -1.32 -17.48 -6.98
CA SER A 82 -0.05 -16.79 -6.81
C SER A 82 -0.19 -15.41 -7.40
N ILE A 83 0.11 -14.40 -6.62
CA ILE A 83 -0.15 -13.01 -6.98
C ILE A 83 1.10 -12.18 -6.69
N ASP A 84 1.49 -11.34 -7.65
CA ASP A 84 2.48 -10.31 -7.41
C ASP A 84 1.76 -9.02 -7.05
N ILE A 85 1.94 -8.55 -5.83
CA ILE A 85 1.46 -7.25 -5.38
C ILE A 85 2.57 -6.23 -5.62
N LYS A 86 2.31 -5.29 -6.52
CA LYS A 86 3.28 -4.30 -6.92
C LYS A 86 2.84 -2.92 -6.47
N ALA A 87 3.68 -2.25 -5.70
CA ALA A 87 3.45 -0.88 -5.28
C ALA A 87 4.42 0.04 -6.01
N SER A 88 3.90 1.09 -6.61
CA SER A 88 4.67 2.05 -7.41
C SER A 88 4.34 3.47 -6.97
N LEU A 89 5.35 4.24 -6.58
CA LEU A 89 5.21 5.67 -6.33
C LEU A 89 5.33 6.40 -7.66
N VAL A 90 4.29 7.12 -8.05
CA VAL A 90 4.20 7.80 -9.34
C VAL A 90 4.06 9.31 -9.13
N ARG A 91 4.85 10.08 -9.84
CA ARG A 91 4.79 11.55 -9.92
C ARG A 91 4.81 11.96 -11.38
N ASP A 92 3.78 12.70 -11.83
CA ASP A 92 3.69 13.18 -13.21
C ASP A 92 3.87 12.07 -14.26
N GLY A 93 3.28 10.89 -13.99
CA GLY A 93 3.37 9.74 -14.87
C GLY A 93 4.67 8.96 -14.80
N GLU A 94 5.62 9.37 -13.98
CA GLU A 94 6.91 8.70 -13.81
C GLU A 94 6.94 7.87 -12.54
N VAL A 95 7.40 6.63 -12.65
CA VAL A 95 7.59 5.74 -11.51
C VAL A 95 8.91 6.11 -10.83
N LEU A 96 8.83 6.54 -9.58
CA LEU A 96 10.01 6.95 -8.80
C LEU A 96 10.59 5.79 -8.00
N VAL A 97 9.72 4.95 -7.48
CA VAL A 97 10.10 3.81 -6.64
C VAL A 97 9.05 2.74 -6.83
N GLU A 98 9.46 1.49 -6.88
CA GLU A 98 8.51 0.38 -6.88
C GLU A 98 9.06 -0.84 -6.17
N ASN A 99 8.18 -1.68 -5.68
CA ASN A 99 8.53 -2.97 -5.09
C ASN A 99 7.42 -3.97 -5.37
N THR A 100 7.79 -5.23 -5.46
CA THR A 100 6.86 -6.32 -5.71
C THR A 100 6.94 -7.32 -4.55
N TRP A 101 5.77 -7.68 -4.02
CA TRP A 101 5.63 -8.73 -3.01
C TRP A 101 4.96 -9.94 -3.65
N PRO A 102 5.67 -11.06 -3.82
CA PRO A 102 5.02 -12.29 -4.23
C PRO A 102 4.24 -12.88 -3.04
N VAL A 103 2.95 -13.08 -3.23
CA VAL A 103 2.08 -13.63 -2.19
C VAL A 103 1.24 -14.77 -2.78
N LYS A 104 0.74 -15.64 -1.91
CA LYS A 104 -0.08 -16.76 -2.31
C LYS A 104 -1.27 -16.89 -1.36
N GLY A 105 -2.46 -17.04 -1.93
CA GLY A 105 -3.66 -17.30 -1.15
C GLY A 105 -4.36 -18.56 -1.62
N VAL A 106 -4.93 -19.30 -0.67
CA VAL A 106 -5.74 -20.46 -0.93
C VAL A 106 -7.08 -20.25 -0.24
N GLY A 107 -8.16 -20.34 -0.98
CA GLY A 107 -9.49 -20.10 -0.46
C GLY A 107 -10.55 -20.92 -1.18
N PHE A 108 -11.79 -20.70 -0.81
CA PHE A 108 -12.94 -21.42 -1.39
C PHE A 108 -13.18 -21.03 -2.85
N ASP A 109 -12.86 -19.79 -3.19
CA ASP A 109 -12.99 -19.24 -4.53
C ASP A 109 -11.85 -18.24 -4.78
N ALA A 110 -11.87 -17.60 -5.95
CA ALA A 110 -10.83 -16.64 -6.31
C ALA A 110 -10.83 -15.43 -5.38
N ASP A 111 -11.99 -14.92 -5.00
CA ASP A 111 -12.08 -13.74 -4.13
C ASP A 111 -11.52 -14.03 -2.73
N ASP A 112 -11.83 -15.21 -2.18
CA ASP A 112 -11.30 -15.63 -0.89
C ASP A 112 -9.79 -15.85 -0.95
N ALA A 113 -9.29 -16.43 -2.04
CA ALA A 113 -7.85 -16.59 -2.26
C ALA A 113 -7.14 -15.25 -2.35
N TRP A 114 -7.71 -14.27 -3.05
CA TRP A 114 -7.20 -12.91 -3.11
C TRP A 114 -7.10 -12.27 -1.72
N LEU A 115 -8.17 -12.41 -0.95
CA LEU A 115 -8.22 -11.85 0.40
C LEU A 115 -7.11 -12.42 1.29
N ARG A 116 -6.93 -13.73 1.23
CA ARG A 116 -5.89 -14.41 2.02
C ARG A 116 -4.49 -14.03 1.57
N ALA A 117 -4.29 -13.86 0.25
CA ALA A 117 -3.03 -13.39 -0.30
C ALA A 117 -2.72 -11.95 0.16
N ALA A 118 -3.72 -11.06 0.09
CA ALA A 118 -3.55 -9.67 0.51
C ALA A 118 -3.15 -9.56 1.99
N LYS A 119 -3.68 -10.43 2.83
CA LYS A 119 -3.36 -10.45 4.27
C LYS A 119 -1.90 -10.83 4.56
N GLN A 120 -1.18 -11.36 3.59
CA GLN A 120 0.24 -11.68 3.75
C GLN A 120 1.15 -10.46 3.65
N ILE A 121 0.63 -9.33 3.18
CA ILE A 121 1.38 -8.07 3.20
C ILE A 121 1.45 -7.59 4.65
N LEU A 122 2.63 -7.62 5.23
CA LEU A 122 2.85 -7.24 6.62
C LEU A 122 3.51 -5.85 6.69
N PRO A 123 2.83 -4.85 7.29
CA PRO A 123 3.35 -3.48 7.32
C PRO A 123 4.69 -3.33 8.03
N ARG A 124 5.01 -4.23 8.93
CA ARG A 124 6.26 -4.19 9.70
C ARG A 124 7.33 -5.14 9.19
N SER A 125 7.10 -5.79 8.06
CA SER A 125 8.10 -6.68 7.47
C SER A 125 9.34 -5.89 7.03
N LYS A 126 10.46 -6.60 6.90
CA LYS A 126 11.69 -5.99 6.41
C LYS A 126 11.51 -5.42 5.00
N ALA A 127 10.80 -6.15 4.14
CA ALA A 127 10.52 -5.71 2.78
C ALA A 127 9.71 -4.40 2.78
N ALA A 128 8.70 -4.30 3.64
CA ALA A 128 7.90 -3.08 3.77
C ALA A 128 8.74 -1.91 4.27
N GLN A 129 9.59 -2.13 5.27
CA GLN A 129 10.47 -1.09 5.79
C GLN A 129 11.47 -0.61 4.75
N THR A 130 12.07 -1.53 4.00
CA THR A 130 12.99 -1.19 2.92
C THR A 130 12.31 -0.34 1.85
N PHE A 131 11.08 -0.71 1.48
CA PHE A 131 10.30 0.05 0.51
C PHE A 131 9.96 1.46 1.04
N MET A 132 9.55 1.57 2.30
CA MET A 132 9.25 2.87 2.91
C MET A 132 10.48 3.76 2.98
N ASP A 133 11.64 3.21 3.31
CA ASP A 133 12.90 3.96 3.32
C ASP A 133 13.22 4.51 1.93
N ALA A 134 13.10 3.68 0.91
CA ALA A 134 13.31 4.10 -0.48
C ALA A 134 12.30 5.16 -0.92
N LEU A 135 11.03 4.99 -0.54
CA LEU A 135 9.97 5.95 -0.86
C LEU A 135 10.24 7.32 -0.24
N LYS A 136 10.67 7.34 1.02
CA LYS A 136 10.96 8.60 1.72
C LYS A 136 12.07 9.41 1.07
N THR A 137 13.02 8.77 0.40
CA THR A 137 14.10 9.49 -0.29
C THR A 137 13.61 10.25 -1.53
N LYS A 138 12.39 9.98 -1.99
CA LYS A 138 11.83 10.58 -3.20
C LYS A 138 10.87 11.73 -2.94
N PHE A 139 10.58 12.01 -1.70
CA PHE A 139 9.79 13.19 -1.34
C PHE A 139 10.62 14.44 -1.29
#